data_2908029cce9a7d3bfa37d916c3477ba1
#
_entry.id   2908029cce9a7d3bfa37d916c3477ba1
#
_cell.length_a   1.000
_cell.length_b   1.000
_cell.length_c   1.000
_cell.angle_alpha   90.00
_cell.angle_beta   90.00
_cell.angle_gamma   90.00
#
_symmetry.space_group_name_H-M   'P 1'
#
loop_
_entity.id
_entity.type
_entity.pdbx_description
1 polymer ?
#
loop_
_entity_poly.entity_id
_entity_poly.type
_entity_poly.pdbx_seq_one_letter_code
_entity_poly.pdbx_strand_id
1 'polypeptide(L)'
;MTKDILIKNGTVMDGTGVPAVRADLIIRGDRIEDVGSFPDARAGKVIDAQGLAVAPGFIDVHTHLDFFLTSPRHPEVMERWVRQGVTTIVAGNCGFSPAPIHPEAHETVRTYWNFAFPRDGLTFEWASMAEYFDHINRSGLAYNVAVLTGHNVLRMNLMGMRERAPTVEEMSTMKRMLGESLEAGSIGLSIGLLDCPGCFSRTEEISELASVLTEYGAPLVTHTRGMSEIYDEAVNEVIQVAESNGVPLHLSHHLGGFQTGKLIDPTKLKTKLSFLLAKAMGRNFTVKNQLKAMPSHRRANQLIARARERGVEVGHDMLPWICAFTSLLAVLPPRLYAGGMARLLEQLRDAQARKAVIEEM
;
A
#
# COMPACT_ATOMS: atom_id res chain seq x y z
N MET A 1 26.41 -1.70 -26.79
CA MET A 1 26.86 -0.29 -26.67
C MET A 1 26.00 0.34 -25.61
N THR A 2 26.55 0.62 -24.43
CA THR A 2 25.89 1.38 -23.38
C THR A 2 25.58 2.76 -23.93
N LYS A 3 24.31 3.14 -23.96
CA LYS A 3 23.91 4.47 -24.43
C LYS A 3 24.17 5.44 -23.28
N ASP A 4 25.33 6.09 -23.32
CA ASP A 4 25.64 7.15 -22.37
C ASP A 4 24.71 8.34 -22.62
N ILE A 5 24.25 8.96 -21.55
CA ILE A 5 23.38 10.13 -21.59
C ILE A 5 24.13 11.28 -20.88
N LEU A 6 24.15 12.44 -21.54
CA LEU A 6 24.63 13.69 -20.95
C LEU A 6 23.46 14.66 -20.82
N ILE A 7 23.14 15.05 -19.59
CA ILE A 7 22.15 16.10 -19.31
C ILE A 7 22.92 17.38 -19.04
N LYS A 8 22.68 18.43 -19.83
CA LYS A 8 23.42 19.70 -19.75
C LYS A 8 22.54 20.83 -19.22
N ASN A 9 23.21 21.81 -18.59
CA ASN A 9 22.63 23.11 -18.19
C ASN A 9 21.47 23.03 -17.20
N GLY A 10 21.26 21.91 -16.53
CA GLY A 10 20.14 21.71 -15.61
C GLY A 10 20.35 22.38 -14.25
N THR A 11 19.26 22.65 -13.54
CA THR A 11 19.29 22.95 -12.10
C THR A 11 19.12 21.64 -11.35
N VAL A 12 20.23 21.11 -10.82
CA VAL A 12 20.27 19.79 -10.17
C VAL A 12 19.78 19.90 -8.73
N MET A 13 18.80 19.07 -8.38
CA MET A 13 18.21 18.91 -7.05
C MET A 13 18.37 17.43 -6.67
N ASP A 14 19.37 17.10 -5.85
CA ASP A 14 19.74 15.70 -5.60
C ASP A 14 18.86 14.97 -4.55
N GLY A 15 17.95 15.68 -3.90
CA GLY A 15 17.06 15.14 -2.88
C GLY A 15 17.65 15.07 -1.47
N THR A 16 18.91 15.47 -1.26
CA THR A 16 19.56 15.45 0.07
C THR A 16 19.20 16.65 0.96
N GLY A 17 18.50 17.64 0.40
CA GLY A 17 18.14 18.88 1.09
C GLY A 17 19.19 19.99 0.96
N VAL A 18 20.31 19.75 0.28
CA VAL A 18 21.26 20.81 -0.06
C VAL A 18 20.69 21.74 -1.13
N PRO A 19 21.15 23.00 -1.21
CA PRO A 19 20.73 23.95 -2.25
C PRO A 19 20.97 23.40 -3.65
N ALA A 20 19.98 23.60 -4.54
CA ALA A 20 20.10 23.23 -5.93
C ALA A 20 21.28 23.95 -6.62
N VAL A 21 21.97 23.23 -7.49
CA VAL A 21 23.14 23.74 -8.21
C VAL A 21 22.96 23.64 -9.73
N ARG A 22 23.50 24.58 -10.48
CA ARG A 22 23.59 24.46 -11.93
C ARG A 22 24.73 23.52 -12.29
N ALA A 23 24.38 22.40 -12.95
CA ALA A 23 25.36 21.38 -13.33
C ALA A 23 24.90 20.56 -14.53
N ASP A 24 25.85 19.84 -15.11
CA ASP A 24 25.63 18.78 -16.06
C ASP A 24 25.67 17.42 -15.33
N LEU A 25 25.04 16.38 -15.88
CA LEU A 25 25.12 15.00 -15.39
C LEU A 25 25.58 14.07 -16.52
N ILE A 26 26.49 13.17 -16.17
CA ILE A 26 26.88 12.04 -17.02
C ILE A 26 26.25 10.76 -16.46
N ILE A 27 25.50 10.06 -17.30
CA ILE A 27 24.90 8.76 -16.97
C ILE A 27 25.53 7.71 -17.89
N ARG A 28 26.13 6.68 -17.26
CA ARG A 28 26.64 5.50 -17.95
C ARG A 28 25.89 4.25 -17.50
N GLY A 29 25.26 3.58 -18.46
CA GLY A 29 24.40 2.45 -18.17
C GLY A 29 23.25 2.84 -17.24
N ASP A 30 23.26 2.30 -16.02
CA ASP A 30 22.24 2.50 -14.98
C ASP A 30 22.72 3.43 -13.82
N ARG A 31 23.88 4.09 -13.97
CA ARG A 31 24.52 4.87 -12.92
C ARG A 31 24.75 6.32 -13.34
N ILE A 32 24.56 7.25 -12.39
CA ILE A 32 25.09 8.59 -12.48
C ILE A 32 26.59 8.48 -12.22
N GLU A 33 27.40 8.78 -13.25
CA GLU A 33 28.85 8.70 -13.16
C GLU A 33 29.43 9.93 -12.51
N ASP A 34 28.93 11.11 -12.91
CA ASP A 34 29.46 12.37 -12.41
C ASP A 34 28.43 13.51 -12.53
N VAL A 35 28.59 14.51 -11.66
CA VAL A 35 27.78 15.73 -11.62
C VAL A 35 28.74 16.94 -11.54
N GLY A 36 28.73 17.79 -12.55
CA GLY A 36 29.67 18.89 -12.61
C GLY A 36 29.49 19.79 -13.84
N SER A 37 30.58 20.31 -14.38
CA SER A 37 30.57 21.07 -15.64
C SER A 37 31.39 20.32 -16.68
N PHE A 38 30.74 19.89 -17.75
CA PHE A 38 31.34 19.05 -18.78
C PHE A 38 31.18 19.67 -20.18
N PRO A 39 31.81 20.84 -20.47
CA PRO A 39 31.61 21.58 -21.71
C PRO A 39 31.95 20.75 -22.96
N ASP A 40 33.00 19.91 -22.88
CA ASP A 40 33.55 19.12 -24.00
C ASP A 40 33.08 17.66 -23.98
N ALA A 41 32.24 17.24 -23.01
CA ALA A 41 31.76 15.87 -22.93
C ALA A 41 30.85 15.55 -24.10
N ARG A 42 31.00 14.30 -24.61
CA ARG A 42 30.17 13.73 -25.66
C ARG A 42 29.50 12.46 -25.14
N ALA A 43 28.25 12.26 -25.56
CA ALA A 43 27.45 11.06 -25.21
C ALA A 43 26.62 10.63 -26.39
N GLY A 44 26.11 9.40 -26.34
CA GLY A 44 25.21 8.88 -27.35
C GLY A 44 23.87 9.63 -27.41
N LYS A 45 23.45 10.21 -26.27
CA LYS A 45 22.28 11.10 -26.16
C LYS A 45 22.63 12.32 -25.32
N VAL A 46 22.35 13.51 -25.85
CA VAL A 46 22.48 14.77 -25.09
C VAL A 46 21.10 15.37 -24.88
N ILE A 47 20.81 15.76 -23.64
CA ILE A 47 19.58 16.42 -23.23
C ILE A 47 19.95 17.82 -22.71
N ASP A 48 19.49 18.86 -23.37
CA ASP A 48 19.61 20.22 -22.85
C ASP A 48 18.49 20.50 -21.86
N ALA A 49 18.85 20.65 -20.60
CA ALA A 49 17.93 20.94 -19.49
C ALA A 49 18.00 22.41 -19.05
N GLN A 50 18.38 23.33 -19.96
CA GLN A 50 18.40 24.75 -19.63
C GLN A 50 17.02 25.25 -19.18
N GLY A 51 16.96 25.85 -17.99
CA GLY A 51 15.72 26.33 -17.38
C GLY A 51 14.86 25.23 -16.73
N LEU A 52 15.32 23.98 -16.73
CA LEU A 52 14.62 22.85 -16.12
C LEU A 52 15.33 22.41 -14.82
N ALA A 53 14.53 21.85 -13.91
CA ALA A 53 15.05 21.09 -12.76
C ALA A 53 15.40 19.67 -13.20
N VAL A 54 16.53 19.16 -12.71
CA VAL A 54 16.95 17.76 -12.84
C VAL A 54 16.98 17.16 -11.45
N ALA A 55 16.15 16.17 -11.21
CA ALA A 55 16.00 15.54 -9.91
C ALA A 55 15.89 14.01 -10.07
N PRO A 56 16.14 13.22 -8.99
CA PRO A 56 15.76 11.82 -8.96
C PRO A 56 14.27 11.63 -9.28
N GLY A 57 13.93 10.54 -9.90
CA GLY A 57 12.52 10.19 -10.11
C GLY A 57 11.80 9.95 -8.77
N PHE A 58 10.51 10.27 -8.72
CA PHE A 58 9.72 10.06 -7.52
C PHE A 58 9.48 8.57 -7.27
N ILE A 59 9.38 8.22 -5.99
CA ILE A 59 8.99 6.89 -5.52
C ILE A 59 7.57 6.99 -4.97
N ASP A 60 6.62 6.26 -5.58
CA ASP A 60 5.29 6.08 -5.01
C ASP A 60 5.33 4.87 -4.09
N VAL A 61 5.34 5.12 -2.80
CA VAL A 61 5.54 4.08 -1.77
C VAL A 61 4.27 3.28 -1.46
N HIS A 62 3.12 3.68 -2.03
CA HIS A 62 1.85 3.03 -1.73
C HIS A 62 0.96 2.93 -2.98
N THR A 63 1.03 1.79 -3.66
CA THR A 63 0.19 1.51 -4.82
C THR A 63 -0.52 0.16 -4.69
N HIS A 64 -1.64 0.01 -5.43
CA HIS A 64 -2.34 -1.25 -5.65
C HIS A 64 -2.32 -1.62 -7.14
N LEU A 65 -1.15 -1.50 -7.74
CA LEU A 65 -0.91 -1.85 -9.16
C LEU A 65 -0.49 -3.30 -9.35
N ASP A 66 -0.43 -4.05 -8.29
CA ASP A 66 0.08 -5.41 -8.17
C ASP A 66 -0.25 -6.31 -9.35
N PHE A 67 -1.53 -6.45 -9.64
CA PHE A 67 -2.03 -7.30 -10.71
C PHE A 67 -2.05 -6.59 -12.07
N PHE A 68 -2.00 -5.26 -12.10
CA PHE A 68 -1.92 -4.51 -13.36
C PHE A 68 -0.54 -4.64 -14.02
N LEU A 69 0.52 -4.91 -13.23
CA LEU A 69 1.88 -5.10 -13.75
C LEU A 69 1.99 -6.33 -14.66
N THR A 70 1.09 -7.29 -14.50
CA THR A 70 1.07 -8.52 -15.30
C THR A 70 0.20 -8.41 -16.56
N SER A 71 -0.59 -7.34 -16.68
CA SER A 71 -1.39 -7.08 -17.87
C SER A 71 -0.52 -6.59 -19.03
N PRO A 72 -0.73 -7.07 -20.26
CA PRO A 72 -0.08 -6.51 -21.46
C PRO A 72 -0.32 -5.00 -21.63
N ARG A 73 -1.38 -4.48 -21.00
CA ARG A 73 -1.75 -3.07 -21.00
C ARG A 73 -1.15 -2.26 -19.84
N HIS A 74 -0.23 -2.84 -19.07
CA HIS A 74 0.40 -2.10 -17.97
C HIS A 74 1.02 -0.76 -18.40
N PRO A 75 1.59 -0.58 -19.61
CA PRO A 75 2.12 0.74 -20.00
C PRO A 75 1.05 1.83 -20.04
N GLU A 76 -0.17 1.50 -20.48
CA GLU A 76 -1.28 2.47 -20.54
C GLU A 76 -1.73 2.90 -19.13
N VAL A 77 -1.77 1.95 -18.20
CA VAL A 77 -2.13 2.24 -16.80
C VAL A 77 -1.06 3.11 -16.15
N MET A 78 0.21 2.78 -16.37
CA MET A 78 1.36 3.43 -15.75
C MET A 78 1.73 4.78 -16.38
N GLU A 79 1.24 5.10 -17.57
CA GLU A 79 1.50 6.39 -18.23
C GLU A 79 1.25 7.58 -17.29
N ARG A 80 0.23 7.50 -16.46
CA ARG A 80 -0.15 8.57 -15.53
C ARG A 80 0.91 8.81 -14.44
N TRP A 81 1.55 7.75 -13.94
CA TRP A 81 2.65 7.83 -12.98
C TRP A 81 3.92 8.36 -13.63
N VAL A 82 4.29 7.82 -14.79
CA VAL A 82 5.47 8.24 -15.55
C VAL A 82 5.37 9.72 -15.94
N ARG A 83 4.20 10.20 -16.38
CA ARG A 83 3.97 11.61 -16.68
C ARG A 83 4.10 12.56 -15.49
N GLN A 84 4.02 12.05 -14.27
CA GLN A 84 4.24 12.78 -13.02
C GLN A 84 5.69 12.66 -12.51
N GLY A 85 6.57 11.96 -13.25
CA GLY A 85 7.95 11.75 -12.86
C GLY A 85 8.17 10.62 -11.85
N VAL A 86 7.16 9.76 -11.63
CA VAL A 86 7.33 8.55 -10.82
C VAL A 86 8.12 7.52 -11.63
N THR A 87 9.22 7.05 -11.07
CA THR A 87 10.12 6.06 -11.69
C THR A 87 10.20 4.76 -10.90
N THR A 88 9.66 4.75 -9.69
CA THR A 88 9.64 3.58 -8.81
C THR A 88 8.30 3.52 -8.09
N ILE A 89 7.74 2.33 -7.99
CA ILE A 89 6.51 2.08 -7.22
C ILE A 89 6.73 0.97 -6.20
N VAL A 90 5.99 1.03 -5.10
CA VAL A 90 5.87 -0.06 -4.13
C VAL A 90 4.47 -0.65 -4.24
N ALA A 91 4.40 -1.95 -4.53
CA ALA A 91 3.20 -2.76 -4.61
C ALA A 91 3.12 -3.74 -3.43
N GLY A 92 2.03 -4.46 -3.28
CA GLY A 92 1.84 -5.41 -2.19
C GLY A 92 1.38 -4.77 -0.88
N ASN A 93 0.80 -3.59 -0.92
CA ASN A 93 0.35 -2.84 0.24
C ASN A 93 -0.94 -3.39 0.88
N CYS A 94 -1.25 -2.94 2.10
CA CYS A 94 -2.50 -3.23 2.82
C CYS A 94 -2.82 -4.73 3.00
N GLY A 95 -1.79 -5.57 3.07
CA GLY A 95 -1.96 -7.02 3.17
C GLY A 95 -2.32 -7.71 1.85
N PHE A 96 -2.45 -6.96 0.75
CA PHE A 96 -2.74 -7.46 -0.59
C PHE A 96 -1.44 -7.54 -1.39
N SER A 97 -1.05 -8.74 -1.82
CA SER A 97 0.12 -8.88 -2.71
C SER A 97 -0.21 -9.79 -3.88
N PRO A 98 0.51 -9.66 -5.02
CA PRO A 98 0.27 -10.49 -6.18
C PRO A 98 0.82 -11.92 -5.99
N ALA A 99 1.67 -12.13 -5.01
CA ALA A 99 2.30 -13.39 -4.65
C ALA A 99 2.68 -13.42 -3.16
N PRO A 100 2.86 -14.62 -2.56
CA PRO A 100 2.60 -15.94 -3.12
C PRO A 100 1.10 -16.27 -3.19
N ILE A 101 0.61 -16.80 -4.31
CA ILE A 101 -0.81 -17.20 -4.46
C ILE A 101 -0.85 -18.62 -5.04
N HIS A 102 -1.15 -19.60 -4.20
CA HIS A 102 -1.26 -20.99 -4.62
C HIS A 102 -2.58 -21.22 -5.38
N PRO A 103 -2.66 -22.24 -6.25
CA PRO A 103 -3.86 -22.53 -7.05
C PRO A 103 -5.14 -22.62 -6.23
N GLU A 104 -5.08 -23.15 -5.02
CA GLU A 104 -6.22 -23.30 -4.10
C GLU A 104 -6.79 -21.96 -3.63
N ALA A 105 -5.98 -20.89 -3.65
CA ALA A 105 -6.39 -19.54 -3.24
C ALA A 105 -6.90 -18.68 -4.41
N HIS A 106 -6.72 -19.11 -5.68
CA HIS A 106 -7.06 -18.31 -6.85
C HIS A 106 -8.51 -17.83 -6.85
N GLU A 107 -9.46 -18.71 -6.53
CA GLU A 107 -10.88 -18.36 -6.49
C GLU A 107 -11.21 -17.37 -5.38
N THR A 108 -10.60 -17.54 -4.20
CA THR A 108 -10.76 -16.61 -3.08
C THR A 108 -10.24 -15.24 -3.46
N VAL A 109 -9.02 -15.15 -3.99
CA VAL A 109 -8.39 -13.90 -4.41
C VAL A 109 -9.24 -13.21 -5.50
N ARG A 110 -9.67 -13.96 -6.54
CA ARG A 110 -10.53 -13.41 -7.59
C ARG A 110 -11.83 -12.85 -7.06
N THR A 111 -12.44 -13.54 -6.11
CA THR A 111 -13.73 -13.15 -5.55
C THR A 111 -13.64 -11.87 -4.72
N TYR A 112 -12.63 -11.77 -3.84
CA TYR A 112 -12.56 -10.70 -2.84
C TYR A 112 -11.76 -9.48 -3.30
N TRP A 113 -10.82 -9.64 -4.26
CA TRP A 113 -9.95 -8.56 -4.74
C TRP A 113 -10.15 -8.16 -6.21
N ASN A 114 -11.26 -8.57 -6.82
CA ASN A 114 -11.58 -8.27 -8.22
C ASN A 114 -11.57 -6.76 -8.55
N PHE A 115 -11.78 -5.90 -7.56
CA PHE A 115 -11.72 -4.45 -7.72
C PHE A 115 -10.32 -3.93 -8.04
N ALA A 116 -9.26 -4.70 -7.70
CA ALA A 116 -7.86 -4.40 -7.96
C ALA A 116 -7.32 -5.13 -9.21
N PHE A 117 -8.17 -5.74 -10.02
CA PHE A 117 -7.77 -6.51 -11.20
C PHE A 117 -7.92 -5.72 -12.49
N PRO A 118 -7.07 -6.01 -13.51
CA PRO A 118 -7.28 -5.51 -14.86
C PRO A 118 -8.66 -5.94 -15.41
N ARG A 119 -9.29 -5.09 -16.21
CA ARG A 119 -10.61 -5.38 -16.80
C ARG A 119 -10.58 -6.50 -17.85
N ASP A 120 -9.44 -6.74 -18.46
CA ASP A 120 -9.19 -7.82 -19.42
C ASP A 120 -8.99 -9.19 -18.76
N GLY A 121 -9.15 -9.23 -17.44
CA GLY A 121 -9.03 -10.44 -16.64
C GLY A 121 -7.62 -10.64 -16.09
N LEU A 122 -7.50 -11.66 -15.24
CA LEU A 122 -6.24 -12.05 -14.62
C LEU A 122 -6.08 -13.57 -14.73
N THR A 123 -4.96 -13.99 -15.29
CA THR A 123 -4.47 -15.36 -15.19
C THR A 123 -3.31 -15.40 -14.21
N PHE A 124 -3.36 -16.31 -13.23
CA PHE A 124 -2.22 -16.54 -12.34
C PHE A 124 -1.26 -17.51 -13.03
N GLU A 125 -0.18 -17.00 -13.57
CA GLU A 125 0.91 -17.79 -14.19
C GLU A 125 2.09 -18.00 -13.25
N TRP A 126 1.88 -17.71 -11.96
CA TRP A 126 2.86 -17.83 -10.89
C TRP A 126 2.17 -18.29 -9.60
N ALA A 127 2.90 -18.94 -8.71
CA ALA A 127 2.46 -19.32 -7.38
C ALA A 127 3.34 -18.67 -6.28
N SER A 128 4.63 -18.50 -6.56
CA SER A 128 5.61 -17.91 -5.64
C SER A 128 5.97 -16.45 -6.00
N MET A 129 6.62 -15.75 -5.08
CA MET A 129 7.14 -14.40 -5.31
C MET A 129 8.24 -14.41 -6.39
N ALA A 130 9.11 -15.43 -6.41
CA ALA A 130 10.13 -15.56 -7.42
C ALA A 130 9.53 -15.68 -8.82
N GLU A 131 8.54 -16.56 -9.00
CA GLU A 131 7.85 -16.73 -10.28
C GLU A 131 7.12 -15.45 -10.72
N TYR A 132 6.54 -14.71 -9.78
CA TYR A 132 5.94 -13.40 -10.07
C TYR A 132 6.98 -12.40 -10.58
N PHE A 133 8.13 -12.28 -9.93
CA PHE A 133 9.21 -11.41 -10.40
C PHE A 133 9.72 -11.84 -11.77
N ASP A 134 9.88 -13.12 -12.02
CA ASP A 134 10.26 -13.63 -13.35
C ASP A 134 9.21 -13.26 -14.41
N HIS A 135 7.93 -13.35 -14.08
CA HIS A 135 6.84 -13.00 -14.97
C HIS A 135 6.87 -11.52 -15.35
N ILE A 136 6.92 -10.60 -14.37
CA ILE A 136 6.94 -9.15 -14.65
C ILE A 136 8.24 -8.70 -15.32
N ASN A 137 9.38 -9.33 -15.02
CA ASN A 137 10.66 -9.05 -15.68
C ASN A 137 10.63 -9.42 -17.18
N ARG A 138 10.00 -10.55 -17.52
CA ARG A 138 9.80 -10.93 -18.93
C ARG A 138 8.89 -9.97 -19.68
N SER A 139 7.94 -9.35 -18.99
CA SER A 139 7.01 -8.37 -19.58
C SER A 139 7.66 -7.04 -19.92
N GLY A 140 8.82 -6.72 -19.32
CA GLY A 140 9.58 -5.50 -19.62
C GLY A 140 8.93 -4.24 -19.08
N LEU A 141 9.03 -4.01 -17.79
CA LEU A 141 8.49 -2.81 -17.13
C LEU A 141 9.32 -1.56 -17.46
N ALA A 142 8.64 -0.42 -17.62
CA ALA A 142 9.27 0.88 -17.90
C ALA A 142 9.71 1.65 -16.62
N TYR A 143 9.56 1.06 -15.45
CA TYR A 143 9.82 1.64 -14.13
C TYR A 143 10.28 0.56 -13.16
N ASN A 144 10.86 0.98 -12.04
CA ASN A 144 11.27 0.05 -10.99
C ASN A 144 10.08 -0.35 -10.13
N VAL A 145 10.06 -1.59 -9.69
CA VAL A 145 9.01 -2.14 -8.82
C VAL A 145 9.64 -2.80 -7.61
N ALA A 146 9.18 -2.42 -6.44
CA ALA A 146 9.41 -3.13 -5.19
C ALA A 146 8.08 -3.74 -4.72
N VAL A 147 8.11 -4.93 -4.14
CA VAL A 147 6.89 -5.66 -3.76
C VAL A 147 6.97 -6.11 -2.31
N LEU A 148 5.91 -5.86 -1.55
CA LEU A 148 5.70 -6.38 -0.21
C LEU A 148 4.97 -7.71 -0.27
N THR A 149 5.22 -8.60 0.67
CA THR A 149 4.42 -9.81 0.86
C THR A 149 3.20 -9.48 1.72
N GLY A 150 2.02 -9.80 1.24
CA GLY A 150 0.77 -9.49 1.92
C GLY A 150 0.34 -10.54 2.93
N HIS A 151 0.12 -10.17 4.18
CA HIS A 151 -0.40 -11.04 5.24
C HIS A 151 -1.76 -11.68 4.88
N ASN A 152 -2.67 -10.88 4.29
CA ASN A 152 -3.98 -11.40 3.91
C ASN A 152 -3.86 -12.52 2.86
N VAL A 153 -2.88 -12.42 1.96
CA VAL A 153 -2.60 -13.48 0.97
C VAL A 153 -2.09 -14.74 1.65
N LEU A 154 -1.16 -14.61 2.63
CA LEU A 154 -0.68 -15.76 3.38
C LEU A 154 -1.83 -16.49 4.08
N ARG A 155 -2.76 -15.76 4.70
CA ARG A 155 -3.97 -16.33 5.29
C ARG A 155 -4.88 -16.98 4.27
N MET A 156 -5.11 -16.33 3.10
CA MET A 156 -5.97 -16.88 2.04
C MET A 156 -5.47 -18.21 1.50
N ASN A 157 -4.15 -18.36 1.35
CA ASN A 157 -3.55 -19.62 0.90
C ASN A 157 -3.87 -20.81 1.81
N LEU A 158 -3.95 -20.59 3.13
CA LEU A 158 -4.05 -21.69 4.11
C LEU A 158 -5.44 -21.79 4.74
N MET A 159 -6.08 -20.67 4.95
CA MET A 159 -7.33 -20.60 5.73
C MET A 159 -8.51 -20.02 4.93
N GLY A 160 -8.26 -19.46 3.74
CA GLY A 160 -9.29 -18.71 3.03
C GLY A 160 -9.78 -17.52 3.85
N MET A 161 -11.08 -17.32 3.91
CA MET A 161 -11.74 -16.22 4.64
C MET A 161 -12.23 -16.61 6.05
N ARG A 162 -11.65 -17.64 6.66
CA ARG A 162 -12.12 -18.16 7.95
C ARG A 162 -11.76 -17.24 9.12
N GLU A 163 -12.74 -17.01 9.98
CA GLU A 163 -12.60 -16.26 11.24
C GLU A 163 -12.00 -17.14 12.35
N ARG A 164 -10.71 -17.34 12.31
CA ARG A 164 -9.95 -18.09 13.34
C ARG A 164 -8.47 -17.75 13.30
N ALA A 165 -7.78 -18.06 14.39
CA ALA A 165 -6.32 -18.08 14.40
C ALA A 165 -5.77 -19.25 13.54
N PRO A 166 -4.54 -19.13 13.01
CA PRO A 166 -3.82 -20.24 12.39
C PRO A 166 -3.50 -21.34 13.40
N THR A 167 -3.39 -22.58 12.93
CA THR A 167 -2.75 -23.64 13.72
C THR A 167 -1.24 -23.42 13.76
N VAL A 168 -0.53 -24.20 14.58
CA VAL A 168 0.94 -24.13 14.65
C VAL A 168 1.58 -24.45 13.30
N GLU A 169 1.02 -25.44 12.57
CA GLU A 169 1.50 -25.84 11.25
C GLU A 169 1.20 -24.77 10.19
N GLU A 170 0.03 -24.14 10.26
CA GLU A 170 -0.34 -23.04 9.35
C GLU A 170 0.56 -21.82 9.60
N MET A 171 0.83 -21.46 10.86
CA MET A 171 1.75 -20.40 11.23
C MET A 171 3.17 -20.69 10.74
N SER A 172 3.68 -21.89 10.95
CA SER A 172 4.98 -22.32 10.42
C SER A 172 5.05 -22.20 8.91
N THR A 173 3.96 -22.56 8.21
CA THR A 173 3.88 -22.43 6.75
C THR A 173 3.84 -20.98 6.31
N MET A 174 3.09 -20.10 7.00
CA MET A 174 3.07 -18.66 6.70
C MET A 174 4.46 -18.02 6.87
N LYS A 175 5.18 -18.37 7.95
CA LYS A 175 6.56 -17.90 8.18
C LYS A 175 7.50 -18.36 7.08
N ARG A 176 7.42 -19.62 6.66
CA ARG A 176 8.21 -20.13 5.53
C ARG A 176 7.90 -19.41 4.22
N MET A 177 6.62 -19.24 3.89
CA MET A 177 6.20 -18.53 2.68
C MET A 177 6.69 -17.06 2.67
N LEU A 178 6.68 -16.41 3.84
CA LEU A 178 7.22 -15.06 3.99
C LEU A 178 8.74 -15.05 3.78
N GLY A 179 9.48 -15.97 4.42
CA GLY A 179 10.93 -16.10 4.25
C GLY A 179 11.32 -16.34 2.79
N GLU A 180 10.69 -17.30 2.12
CA GLU A 180 10.89 -17.59 0.70
C GLU A 180 10.61 -16.36 -0.18
N SER A 181 9.62 -15.56 0.18
CA SER A 181 9.30 -14.32 -0.56
C SER A 181 10.38 -13.24 -0.35
N LEU A 182 10.90 -13.09 0.88
CA LEU A 182 11.99 -12.15 1.19
C LEU A 182 13.29 -12.57 0.48
N GLU A 183 13.60 -13.86 0.48
CA GLU A 183 14.76 -14.42 -0.27
C GLU A 183 14.64 -14.17 -1.78
N ALA A 184 13.42 -14.19 -2.31
CA ALA A 184 13.14 -13.88 -3.71
C ALA A 184 13.23 -12.37 -4.05
N GLY A 185 13.32 -11.49 -3.04
CA GLY A 185 13.45 -10.04 -3.24
C GLY A 185 12.23 -9.21 -2.83
N SER A 186 11.26 -9.80 -2.13
CA SER A 186 10.22 -9.00 -1.45
C SER A 186 10.86 -8.10 -0.40
N ILE A 187 10.40 -6.86 -0.31
CA ILE A 187 11.04 -5.84 0.54
C ILE A 187 10.49 -5.79 1.96
N GLY A 188 9.50 -6.61 2.32
CA GLY A 188 8.90 -6.62 3.65
C GLY A 188 7.56 -7.31 3.73
N LEU A 189 6.91 -7.22 4.87
CA LEU A 189 5.55 -7.72 5.12
C LEU A 189 4.57 -6.55 5.16
N SER A 190 3.50 -6.63 4.38
CA SER A 190 2.35 -5.73 4.54
C SER A 190 1.21 -6.42 5.27
N ILE A 191 0.56 -5.69 6.17
CA ILE A 191 -0.64 -6.17 6.88
C ILE A 191 -1.82 -5.25 6.60
N GLY A 192 -3.03 -5.83 6.51
CA GLY A 192 -4.29 -5.12 6.37
C GLY A 192 -5.27 -5.59 7.42
N LEU A 193 -5.25 -4.96 8.59
CA LEU A 193 -6.00 -5.41 9.77
C LEU A 193 -7.44 -4.89 9.82
N LEU A 194 -7.83 -4.04 8.89
CA LEU A 194 -9.22 -3.62 8.71
C LEU A 194 -9.93 -4.53 7.70
N ASP A 195 -9.18 -5.11 6.76
CA ASP A 195 -9.71 -5.92 5.68
C ASP A 195 -9.65 -7.41 6.01
N CYS A 196 -10.62 -8.18 5.50
CA CYS A 196 -10.60 -9.62 5.67
C CYS A 196 -9.67 -10.29 4.65
N PRO A 197 -9.00 -11.38 5.07
CA PRO A 197 -9.10 -12.07 6.35
C PRO A 197 -8.18 -11.53 7.45
N GLY A 198 -7.41 -10.46 7.23
CA GLY A 198 -6.47 -9.87 8.19
C GLY A 198 -7.15 -9.36 9.47
N CYS A 199 -8.41 -8.89 9.36
CA CYS A 199 -9.18 -8.42 10.52
C CYS A 199 -9.44 -9.51 11.56
N PHE A 200 -9.34 -10.78 11.21
CA PHE A 200 -9.50 -11.92 12.12
C PHE A 200 -8.19 -12.32 12.83
N SER A 201 -7.07 -11.71 12.46
CA SER A 201 -5.79 -11.99 13.11
C SER A 201 -5.69 -11.34 14.49
N ARG A 202 -4.92 -11.98 15.35
CA ARG A 202 -4.54 -11.44 16.65
C ARG A 202 -3.16 -10.78 16.57
N THR A 203 -2.83 -9.95 17.52
CA THR A 203 -1.53 -9.27 17.61
C THR A 203 -0.37 -10.26 17.67
N GLU A 204 -0.56 -11.40 18.34
CA GLU A 204 0.44 -12.46 18.45
C GLU A 204 0.80 -13.05 17.08
N GLU A 205 -0.20 -13.26 16.21
CA GLU A 205 0.02 -13.72 14.84
C GLU A 205 0.91 -12.77 14.05
N ILE A 206 0.61 -11.47 14.16
CA ILE A 206 1.40 -10.43 13.49
C ILE A 206 2.83 -10.38 14.05
N SER A 207 2.98 -10.49 15.38
CA SER A 207 4.29 -10.51 16.03
C SER A 207 5.13 -11.72 15.62
N GLU A 208 4.50 -12.90 15.51
CA GLU A 208 5.20 -14.09 15.02
C GLU A 208 5.68 -13.97 13.58
N LEU A 209 4.90 -13.35 12.70
CA LEU A 209 5.33 -13.07 11.32
C LEU A 209 6.39 -11.96 11.27
N ALA A 210 6.25 -10.93 12.10
CA ALA A 210 7.24 -9.84 12.19
C ALA A 210 8.62 -10.36 12.64
N SER A 211 8.68 -11.42 13.45
CA SER A 211 9.96 -12.03 13.85
C SER A 211 10.79 -12.54 12.67
N VAL A 212 10.16 -12.92 11.56
CA VAL A 212 10.87 -13.32 10.32
C VAL A 212 11.58 -12.11 9.69
N LEU A 213 10.97 -10.93 9.74
CA LEU A 213 11.52 -9.70 9.13
C LEU A 213 12.86 -9.29 9.78
N THR A 214 13.06 -9.61 11.05
CA THR A 214 14.27 -9.27 11.81
C THR A 214 15.53 -9.80 11.14
N GLU A 215 15.48 -11.01 10.61
CA GLU A 215 16.62 -11.66 9.94
C GLU A 215 17.04 -10.95 8.65
N TYR A 216 16.07 -10.24 8.01
CA TYR A 216 16.27 -9.55 6.74
C TYR A 216 16.40 -8.02 6.89
N GLY A 217 16.23 -7.48 8.11
CA GLY A 217 16.14 -6.04 8.33
C GLY A 217 14.97 -5.39 7.56
N ALA A 218 13.92 -6.16 7.29
CA ALA A 218 12.82 -5.76 6.45
C ALA A 218 11.69 -5.09 7.25
N PRO A 219 10.95 -4.11 6.68
CA PRO A 219 9.90 -3.38 7.38
C PRO A 219 8.59 -4.16 7.51
N LEU A 220 7.86 -3.85 8.58
CA LEU A 220 6.43 -4.10 8.72
C LEU A 220 5.65 -2.88 8.20
N VAL A 221 4.84 -3.07 7.16
CA VAL A 221 4.02 -2.02 6.54
C VAL A 221 2.56 -2.27 6.89
N THR A 222 1.82 -1.29 7.40
CA THR A 222 0.52 -1.58 8.01
C THR A 222 -0.62 -0.65 7.61
N HIS A 223 -1.68 -1.24 7.07
CA HIS A 223 -3.04 -0.74 7.19
C HIS A 223 -3.57 -1.17 8.55
N THR A 224 -3.74 -0.23 9.48
CA THR A 224 -4.07 -0.50 10.87
C THR A 224 -5.48 -1.07 11.06
N ARG A 225 -5.73 -1.70 12.22
CA ARG A 225 -7.02 -2.31 12.59
C ARG A 225 -8.17 -1.31 12.71
N GLY A 226 -7.87 -0.06 12.93
CA GLY A 226 -8.86 1.01 13.04
C GLY A 226 -8.32 2.32 12.52
N MET A 227 -9.18 3.13 11.90
CA MET A 227 -8.80 4.37 11.23
C MET A 227 -9.58 5.59 11.75
N SER A 228 -10.39 5.44 12.77
CA SER A 228 -11.20 6.52 13.32
C SER A 228 -11.07 6.67 14.83
N GLU A 229 -12.05 6.23 15.60
CA GLU A 229 -12.10 6.45 17.04
C GLU A 229 -11.05 5.65 17.82
N ILE A 230 -10.65 4.50 17.30
CA ILE A 230 -9.63 3.60 17.89
C ILE A 230 -8.28 3.66 17.18
N TYR A 231 -8.02 4.72 16.42
CA TYR A 231 -6.81 4.80 15.61
C TYR A 231 -5.53 4.81 16.45
N ASP A 232 -5.52 5.49 17.58
CA ASP A 232 -4.39 5.50 18.51
C ASP A 232 -4.13 4.12 19.13
N GLU A 233 -5.17 3.35 19.45
CA GLU A 233 -5.03 1.97 19.93
C GLU A 233 -4.45 1.08 18.83
N ALA A 234 -4.96 1.20 17.60
CA ALA A 234 -4.48 0.45 16.46
C ALA A 234 -3.03 0.80 16.06
N VAL A 235 -2.64 2.07 16.18
CA VAL A 235 -1.23 2.51 15.98
C VAL A 235 -0.35 1.98 17.11
N ASN A 236 -0.82 2.01 18.36
CA ASN A 236 -0.05 1.45 19.46
C ASN A 236 0.18 -0.06 19.35
N GLU A 237 -0.82 -0.81 18.86
CA GLU A 237 -0.70 -2.25 18.60
C GLU A 237 0.51 -2.54 17.70
N VAL A 238 0.61 -1.87 16.55
CA VAL A 238 1.67 -2.15 15.58
C VAL A 238 3.02 -1.55 15.96
N ILE A 239 3.06 -0.46 16.74
CA ILE A 239 4.29 0.05 17.36
C ILE A 239 4.86 -1.00 18.33
N GLN A 240 4.03 -1.61 19.16
CA GLN A 240 4.47 -2.64 20.11
C GLN A 240 5.01 -3.87 19.37
N VAL A 241 4.37 -4.30 18.28
CA VAL A 241 4.88 -5.39 17.44
C VAL A 241 6.23 -5.05 16.84
N ALA A 242 6.38 -3.86 16.27
CA ALA A 242 7.64 -3.43 15.65
C ALA A 242 8.76 -3.32 16.70
N GLU A 243 8.48 -2.70 17.84
CA GLU A 243 9.43 -2.53 18.95
C GLU A 243 9.88 -3.86 19.53
N SER A 244 8.94 -4.80 19.75
CA SER A 244 9.25 -6.11 20.31
C SER A 244 10.10 -7.00 19.39
N ASN A 245 10.00 -6.80 18.07
CA ASN A 245 10.74 -7.57 17.07
C ASN A 245 11.94 -6.79 16.50
N GLY A 246 12.15 -5.53 16.89
CA GLY A 246 13.26 -4.70 16.39
C GLY A 246 13.20 -4.43 14.90
N VAL A 247 11.99 -4.28 14.31
CA VAL A 247 11.80 -4.08 12.88
C VAL A 247 11.33 -2.65 12.57
N PRO A 248 11.71 -2.07 11.42
CA PRO A 248 11.15 -0.80 10.96
C PRO A 248 9.64 -0.91 10.74
N LEU A 249 8.90 0.14 11.09
CA LEU A 249 7.45 0.24 10.92
C LEU A 249 7.10 1.31 9.89
N HIS A 250 6.22 0.99 8.95
CA HIS A 250 5.60 1.98 8.07
C HIS A 250 4.08 1.96 8.22
N LEU A 251 3.51 3.11 8.59
CA LEU A 251 2.06 3.29 8.73
C LEU A 251 1.49 3.73 7.39
N SER A 252 0.70 2.88 6.76
CA SER A 252 0.03 3.17 5.50
C SER A 252 -1.06 4.22 5.70
N HIS A 253 -1.19 5.14 4.72
CA HIS A 253 -2.22 6.18 4.66
C HIS A 253 -2.57 6.76 6.04
N HIS A 254 -1.55 7.23 6.76
CA HIS A 254 -1.69 7.89 8.07
C HIS A 254 -2.56 9.15 7.94
N LEU A 255 -3.86 8.94 7.85
CA LEU A 255 -4.86 9.98 7.66
C LEU A 255 -5.72 10.17 8.88
N GLY A 256 -5.86 11.42 9.30
CA GLY A 256 -6.90 11.85 10.20
C GLY A 256 -8.28 11.78 9.54
N GLY A 257 -9.02 10.70 9.74
CA GLY A 257 -10.46 10.83 9.69
C GLY A 257 -11.27 10.30 8.53
N PHE A 258 -11.11 9.08 8.11
CA PHE A 258 -12.27 8.40 7.53
C PHE A 258 -13.20 7.93 8.65
N GLN A 259 -14.38 8.54 8.78
CA GLN A 259 -15.47 7.93 9.53
C GLN A 259 -16.04 6.80 8.67
N THR A 260 -15.61 5.58 8.92
CA THR A 260 -16.22 4.35 8.37
C THR A 260 -17.43 3.91 9.20
N GLY A 261 -18.14 4.77 9.83
CA GLY A 261 -19.22 4.38 10.73
C GLY A 261 -20.57 5.03 10.50
N LYS A 262 -20.67 5.95 9.54
CA LYS A 262 -21.97 6.47 9.10
C LYS A 262 -21.87 6.77 7.62
N LEU A 263 -22.37 5.85 6.81
CA LEU A 263 -22.74 6.15 5.44
C LEU A 263 -23.60 7.41 5.47
N ILE A 264 -23.06 8.50 4.91
CA ILE A 264 -23.80 9.75 4.80
C ILE A 264 -24.95 9.44 3.86
N ASP A 265 -26.16 9.30 4.41
CA ASP A 265 -27.36 9.11 3.61
C ASP A 265 -27.58 10.39 2.77
N PRO A 266 -27.30 10.36 1.46
CA PRO A 266 -27.40 11.55 0.62
C PRO A 266 -28.84 12.05 0.44
N THR A 267 -29.82 11.26 0.91
CA THR A 267 -31.23 11.60 0.82
C THR A 267 -31.70 12.47 1.99
N LYS A 268 -30.98 12.46 3.12
CA LYS A 268 -31.35 13.28 4.28
C LYS A 268 -31.12 14.75 4.02
N LEU A 269 -32.12 15.55 4.32
CA LEU A 269 -32.12 17.01 4.09
C LEU A 269 -30.91 17.72 4.73
N LYS A 270 -30.50 17.29 5.94
CA LYS A 270 -29.31 17.82 6.63
C LYS A 270 -28.02 17.59 5.87
N THR A 271 -27.87 16.44 5.21
CA THR A 271 -26.69 16.10 4.40
C THR A 271 -26.66 16.94 3.13
N LYS A 272 -27.80 17.09 2.44
CA LYS A 272 -27.90 17.99 1.27
C LYS A 272 -27.59 19.44 1.62
N LEU A 273 -28.08 19.92 2.76
CA LEU A 273 -27.81 21.28 3.24
C LEU A 273 -26.34 21.50 3.60
N SER A 274 -25.69 20.51 4.21
CA SER A 274 -24.27 20.56 4.53
C SER A 274 -23.39 20.60 3.27
N PHE A 275 -23.74 19.84 2.23
CA PHE A 275 -23.06 19.88 0.93
C PHE A 275 -23.26 21.23 0.21
N LEU A 276 -24.47 21.78 0.25
CA LEU A 276 -24.79 23.08 -0.32
C LEU A 276 -24.05 24.23 0.38
N LEU A 277 -24.00 24.21 1.71
CA LEU A 277 -23.25 25.17 2.53
C LEU A 277 -21.74 25.05 2.29
N ALA A 278 -21.19 23.85 2.22
CA ALA A 278 -19.77 23.63 1.91
C ALA A 278 -19.40 24.16 0.52
N LYS A 279 -20.27 23.94 -0.47
CA LYS A 279 -20.10 24.44 -1.83
C LYS A 279 -20.23 25.98 -1.90
N ALA A 280 -21.19 26.55 -1.19
CA ALA A 280 -21.42 28.01 -1.16
C ALA A 280 -20.31 28.80 -0.45
N MET A 281 -19.63 28.16 0.55
CA MET A 281 -18.57 28.81 1.33
C MET A 281 -17.17 28.63 0.76
N GLY A 282 -16.99 27.94 -0.39
CA GLY A 282 -15.69 27.73 -1.05
C GLY A 282 -14.62 27.10 -0.13
N ARG A 283 -15.03 26.49 0.96
CA ARG A 283 -14.12 25.93 1.98
C ARG A 283 -14.16 24.42 1.94
N ASN A 284 -12.99 23.79 1.88
CA ASN A 284 -12.82 22.37 2.22
C ASN A 284 -13.11 22.16 3.71
N PHE A 285 -14.41 22.25 4.06
CA PHE A 285 -14.92 22.17 5.42
C PHE A 285 -14.66 20.81 6.08
N THR A 286 -14.57 19.76 5.25
CA THR A 286 -14.46 18.38 5.67
C THR A 286 -13.11 18.07 6.35
N VAL A 287 -11.99 18.47 5.77
CA VAL A 287 -10.65 18.10 6.27
C VAL A 287 -10.31 18.83 7.56
N LYS A 288 -10.61 20.12 7.66
CA LYS A 288 -10.22 20.93 8.83
C LYS A 288 -11.04 20.60 10.10
N ASN A 289 -12.29 20.21 9.94
CA ASN A 289 -13.15 19.80 11.05
C ASN A 289 -12.95 18.34 11.45
N GLN A 290 -12.63 17.46 10.49
CA GLN A 290 -12.24 16.08 10.79
C GLN A 290 -10.94 16.02 11.58
N LEU A 291 -9.93 16.80 11.23
CA LEU A 291 -8.67 16.90 11.99
C LEU A 291 -8.88 17.47 13.40
N LYS A 292 -9.86 18.35 13.60
CA LYS A 292 -10.23 18.88 14.92
C LYS A 292 -11.07 17.91 15.75
N ALA A 293 -11.86 17.05 15.10
CA ALA A 293 -12.79 16.12 15.72
C ALA A 293 -12.15 14.80 16.17
N MET A 294 -10.84 14.59 15.91
CA MET A 294 -10.19 13.31 16.20
C MET A 294 -9.09 13.39 17.25
N PRO A 295 -9.45 13.33 18.54
CA PRO A 295 -8.48 13.21 19.64
C PRO A 295 -7.54 12.01 19.45
N SER A 296 -8.05 10.89 18.86
CA SER A 296 -7.31 9.68 18.57
C SER A 296 -6.10 9.92 17.66
N HIS A 297 -6.23 10.73 16.58
CA HIS A 297 -5.09 11.07 15.72
C HIS A 297 -3.98 11.85 16.41
N ARG A 298 -4.35 12.76 17.31
CA ARG A 298 -3.34 13.48 18.11
C ARG A 298 -2.58 12.53 19.04
N ARG A 299 -3.30 11.58 19.65
CA ARG A 299 -2.68 10.57 20.51
C ARG A 299 -1.79 9.63 19.68
N ALA A 300 -2.23 9.21 18.48
CA ALA A 300 -1.43 8.42 17.55
C ALA A 300 -0.11 9.14 17.21
N ASN A 301 -0.15 10.42 16.84
CA ASN A 301 1.05 11.21 16.57
C ASN A 301 2.00 11.29 17.77
N GLN A 302 1.46 11.39 18.99
CA GLN A 302 2.26 11.37 20.20
C GLN A 302 2.89 10.00 20.45
N LEU A 303 2.16 8.91 20.17
CA LEU A 303 2.70 7.54 20.25
C LEU A 303 3.85 7.32 19.25
N ILE A 304 3.68 7.79 18.02
CA ILE A 304 4.73 7.73 16.99
C ILE A 304 5.98 8.52 17.43
N ALA A 305 5.80 9.75 17.93
CA ALA A 305 6.91 10.56 18.39
C ALA A 305 7.68 9.86 19.54
N ARG A 306 6.98 9.35 20.53
CA ARG A 306 7.56 8.59 21.65
C ARG A 306 8.24 7.29 21.21
N ALA A 307 7.69 6.59 20.21
CA ALA A 307 8.32 5.40 19.66
C ALA A 307 9.66 5.74 18.99
N ARG A 308 9.71 6.83 18.22
CA ARG A 308 10.95 7.34 17.61
C ARG A 308 12.00 7.75 18.66
N GLU A 309 11.57 8.37 19.77
CA GLU A 309 12.45 8.71 20.91
C GLU A 309 13.05 7.45 21.56
N ARG A 310 12.36 6.31 21.52
CA ARG A 310 12.86 5.01 21.99
C ARG A 310 13.69 4.27 20.95
N GLY A 311 13.89 4.83 19.76
CA GLY A 311 14.70 4.25 18.70
C GLY A 311 13.94 3.36 17.71
N VAL A 312 12.60 3.32 17.79
CA VAL A 312 11.79 2.60 16.78
C VAL A 312 11.77 3.43 15.49
N GLU A 313 12.19 2.84 14.38
CA GLU A 313 12.10 3.49 13.08
C GLU A 313 10.64 3.44 12.61
N VAL A 314 9.96 4.59 12.61
CA VAL A 314 8.56 4.71 12.17
C VAL A 314 8.45 5.68 11.01
N GLY A 315 8.08 5.17 9.84
CA GLY A 315 7.68 5.94 8.65
C GLY A 315 6.16 5.99 8.50
N HIS A 316 5.67 6.82 7.59
CA HIS A 316 4.27 6.79 7.16
C HIS A 316 4.10 7.41 5.79
N ASP A 317 3.04 7.00 5.09
CA ASP A 317 2.55 7.66 3.89
C ASP A 317 1.20 8.34 4.14
N MET A 318 0.77 9.15 3.20
CA MET A 318 -0.52 9.85 3.22
C MET A 318 -1.15 9.85 1.84
N LEU A 319 -2.47 9.69 1.78
CA LEU A 319 -3.20 9.88 0.54
C LEU A 319 -3.25 11.37 0.17
N PRO A 320 -2.83 11.76 -1.04
CA PRO A 320 -2.91 13.16 -1.50
C PRO A 320 -4.31 13.54 -1.99
N TRP A 321 -5.30 12.68 -1.82
CA TRP A 321 -6.68 12.84 -2.29
C TRP A 321 -7.66 13.04 -1.15
N ILE A 322 -8.80 13.62 -1.47
CA ILE A 322 -9.92 13.84 -0.53
C ILE A 322 -10.95 12.71 -0.54
N CYS A 323 -10.77 11.70 -1.38
CA CYS A 323 -11.64 10.53 -1.48
C CYS A 323 -10.80 9.28 -1.73
N ALA A 324 -11.30 8.15 -1.27
CA ALA A 324 -10.72 6.83 -1.50
C ALA A 324 -11.71 5.94 -2.25
N PHE A 325 -11.18 4.93 -2.92
CA PHE A 325 -11.93 3.89 -3.60
C PHE A 325 -11.65 2.55 -2.93
N THR A 326 -12.69 1.80 -2.62
CA THR A 326 -12.58 0.45 -2.07
C THR A 326 -13.73 -0.43 -2.50
N SER A 327 -13.67 -1.71 -2.20
CA SER A 327 -14.76 -2.65 -2.41
C SER A 327 -15.95 -2.35 -1.51
N LEU A 328 -17.18 -2.62 -1.98
CA LEU A 328 -18.37 -2.62 -1.14
C LEU A 328 -18.25 -3.62 0.03
N LEU A 329 -17.46 -4.68 -0.13
CA LEU A 329 -17.21 -5.63 0.94
C LEU A 329 -16.52 -5.01 2.15
N ALA A 330 -15.65 -4.01 1.95
CA ALA A 330 -14.93 -3.33 3.02
C ALA A 330 -15.83 -2.52 3.96
N VAL A 331 -17.08 -2.23 3.56
CA VAL A 331 -18.05 -1.51 4.40
C VAL A 331 -19.03 -2.44 5.12
N LEU A 332 -18.99 -3.74 4.81
CA LEU A 332 -19.84 -4.73 5.47
C LEU A 332 -19.15 -5.32 6.71
N PRO A 333 -19.90 -5.66 7.77
CA PRO A 333 -19.33 -6.36 8.92
C PRO A 333 -18.57 -7.64 8.52
N PRO A 334 -17.33 -7.82 8.96
CA PRO A 334 -16.46 -8.94 8.55
C PRO A 334 -17.08 -10.32 8.74
N ARG A 335 -17.87 -10.53 9.81
CA ARG A 335 -18.56 -11.79 10.12
C ARG A 335 -19.48 -12.29 9.00
N LEU A 336 -19.96 -11.39 8.13
CA LEU A 336 -20.88 -11.76 7.07
C LEU A 336 -20.22 -12.60 5.98
N TYR A 337 -18.95 -12.39 5.70
CA TYR A 337 -18.23 -13.12 4.66
C TYR A 337 -17.19 -14.12 5.18
N ALA A 338 -17.10 -14.28 6.49
CA ALA A 338 -16.30 -15.36 7.09
C ALA A 338 -16.69 -16.77 6.62
N GLY A 339 -17.93 -16.95 6.17
CA GLY A 339 -18.45 -18.18 5.59
C GLY A 339 -18.41 -18.25 4.06
N GLY A 340 -17.75 -17.28 3.40
CA GLY A 340 -17.66 -17.20 1.94
C GLY A 340 -18.78 -16.40 1.26
N MET A 341 -18.58 -16.07 -0.01
CA MET A 341 -19.47 -15.19 -0.78
C MET A 341 -20.90 -15.74 -0.93
N ALA A 342 -21.04 -17.06 -1.09
CA ALA A 342 -22.37 -17.68 -1.21
C ALA A 342 -23.22 -17.43 0.04
N ARG A 343 -22.65 -17.62 1.23
CA ARG A 343 -23.30 -17.35 2.51
C ARG A 343 -23.63 -15.87 2.69
N LEU A 344 -22.72 -14.98 2.32
CA LEU A 344 -22.97 -13.54 2.33
C LEU A 344 -24.20 -13.19 1.48
N LEU A 345 -24.25 -13.67 0.25
CA LEU A 345 -25.36 -13.39 -0.67
C LEU A 345 -26.70 -13.96 -0.16
N GLU A 346 -26.68 -15.14 0.47
CA GLU A 346 -27.85 -15.72 1.10
C GLU A 346 -28.35 -14.85 2.26
N GLN A 347 -27.47 -14.43 3.16
CA GLN A 347 -27.81 -13.53 4.27
C GLN A 347 -28.37 -12.20 3.78
N LEU A 348 -27.77 -11.60 2.74
CA LEU A 348 -28.23 -10.34 2.18
C LEU A 348 -29.56 -10.45 1.39
N ARG A 349 -30.02 -11.65 1.02
CA ARG A 349 -31.38 -11.89 0.47
C ARG A 349 -32.45 -11.83 1.55
N ASP A 350 -32.13 -12.19 2.78
CA ASP A 350 -33.06 -12.11 3.89
C ASP A 350 -33.27 -10.66 4.37
N ALA A 351 -34.54 -10.23 4.45
CA ALA A 351 -34.85 -8.84 4.80
C ALA A 351 -34.54 -8.51 6.26
N GLN A 352 -34.67 -9.48 7.17
CA GLN A 352 -34.41 -9.28 8.59
C GLN A 352 -32.89 -9.23 8.86
N ALA A 353 -32.12 -10.09 8.18
CA ALA A 353 -30.67 -10.05 8.22
C ALA A 353 -30.12 -8.72 7.68
N ARG A 354 -30.64 -8.22 6.55
CA ARG A 354 -30.25 -6.89 6.04
C ARG A 354 -30.51 -5.77 7.04
N LYS A 355 -31.67 -5.80 7.73
CA LYS A 355 -31.98 -4.79 8.74
C LYS A 355 -30.96 -4.80 9.89
N ALA A 356 -30.61 -5.99 10.40
CA ALA A 356 -29.60 -6.14 11.43
C ALA A 356 -28.21 -5.62 10.98
N VAL A 357 -27.81 -5.88 9.74
CA VAL A 357 -26.58 -5.37 9.15
C VAL A 357 -26.59 -3.84 9.07
N ILE A 358 -27.69 -3.23 8.65
CA ILE A 358 -27.84 -1.77 8.57
C ILE A 358 -27.79 -1.11 9.97
N GLU A 359 -28.30 -1.78 10.99
CA GLU A 359 -28.25 -1.28 12.37
C GLU A 359 -26.82 -1.36 12.97
N GLU A 360 -26.02 -2.32 12.53
CA GLU A 360 -24.63 -2.49 12.93
C GLU A 360 -23.67 -1.51 12.22
N MET A 361 -23.96 -1.17 10.96
CA MET A 361 -23.20 -0.20 10.15
C MET A 361 -23.46 1.26 10.58
#